data_979c6c4677e4dc3a26af9234ac5ec404
#
_entry.id   979c6c4677e4dc3a26af9234ac5ec404
#
_cell.length_a   1.000
_cell.length_b   1.000
_cell.length_c   1.000
_cell.angle_alpha   90.00
_cell.angle_beta   90.00
_cell.angle_gamma   90.00
#
_symmetry.space_group_name_H-M   'P 1'
#
loop_
_entity.id
_entity.type
_entity.pdbx_description
1 polymer ?
#
loop_
_entity_poly.entity_id
_entity_poly.type
_entity_poly.pdbx_seq_one_letter_code
_entity_poly.pdbx_strand_id
1 'polypeptide(L)'
;MSIIKVHDRNFEPFIPASKIEERVSAIAQQITKEYKNKNPLFLAVLNGAFILAADLFRKINFQSEISFAKISSYSGTSTTENIKQLIGFSEAIAGRHIIIIEDIIDTGLSMQHVLKQVHKQNPASVKVLTLLYKPKSLKVTIVPDYVGFEIEPKFVLGYGLDYDGLGRNLPDIYAEVE
;
A
#
# COMPACT_ATOMS: atom_id res chain seq x y z
N MET A 1 11.12 21.26 -11.46
CA MET A 1 10.07 20.89 -10.50
C MET A 1 10.34 21.65 -9.22
N SER A 2 9.31 22.27 -8.62
CA SER A 2 9.48 23.19 -7.49
C SER A 2 9.24 22.47 -6.16
N ILE A 3 9.95 22.91 -5.11
CA ILE A 3 9.67 22.55 -3.73
C ILE A 3 8.23 22.99 -3.40
N ILE A 4 7.48 22.13 -2.73
CA ILE A 4 6.15 22.43 -2.22
C ILE A 4 6.17 22.48 -0.70
N LYS A 5 5.28 23.29 -0.11
CA LYS A 5 5.09 23.36 1.34
C LYS A 5 3.76 22.71 1.70
N VAL A 6 3.79 21.78 2.64
CA VAL A 6 2.59 21.17 3.24
C VAL A 6 2.69 21.33 4.75
N HIS A 7 1.74 22.03 5.34
CA HIS A 7 1.78 22.45 6.74
C HIS A 7 3.08 23.22 7.07
N ASP A 8 3.90 22.69 7.93
CA ASP A 8 5.15 23.29 8.43
C ASP A 8 6.40 22.73 7.73
N ARG A 9 6.28 21.76 6.80
CA ARG A 9 7.39 21.09 6.14
C ARG A 9 7.48 21.38 4.64
N ASN A 10 8.70 21.32 4.13
CA ASN A 10 9.00 21.47 2.70
C ASN A 10 9.30 20.09 2.09
N PHE A 11 8.88 19.92 0.84
CA PHE A 11 9.02 18.66 0.11
C PHE A 11 9.51 18.92 -1.31
N GLU A 12 10.45 18.11 -1.76
CA GLU A 12 10.97 18.13 -3.14
C GLU A 12 10.44 16.95 -3.95
N PRO A 13 10.30 17.06 -5.27
CA PRO A 13 9.92 15.95 -6.13
C PRO A 13 10.90 14.78 -5.99
N PHE A 14 10.38 13.58 -5.75
CA PHE A 14 11.19 12.40 -5.49
C PHE A 14 10.96 11.30 -6.54
N ILE A 15 9.69 10.87 -6.74
CA ILE A 15 9.34 9.89 -7.77
C ILE A 15 8.25 10.51 -8.64
N PRO A 16 8.53 10.78 -9.93
CA PRO A 16 7.55 11.39 -10.82
C PRO A 16 6.43 10.42 -11.21
N ALA A 17 5.23 10.95 -11.46
CA ALA A 17 4.03 10.20 -11.85
C ALA A 17 4.27 9.27 -13.05
N SER A 18 5.08 9.68 -14.01
CA SER A 18 5.43 8.84 -15.17
C SER A 18 6.16 7.56 -14.78
N LYS A 19 7.03 7.61 -13.78
CA LYS A 19 7.73 6.43 -13.26
C LYS A 19 6.80 5.53 -12.45
N ILE A 20 5.87 6.14 -11.70
CA ILE A 20 4.84 5.40 -10.98
C ILE A 20 3.95 4.64 -11.97
N GLU A 21 3.47 5.31 -13.02
CA GLU A 21 2.64 4.75 -14.08
C GLU A 21 3.33 3.56 -14.79
N GLU A 22 4.60 3.72 -15.16
CA GLU A 22 5.41 2.67 -15.76
C GLU A 22 5.52 1.45 -14.84
N ARG A 23 5.80 1.69 -13.55
CA ARG A 23 5.99 0.62 -12.57
C ARG A 23 4.69 -0.11 -12.25
N VAL A 24 3.60 0.61 -12.06
CA VAL A 24 2.26 0.04 -11.83
C VAL A 24 1.83 -0.81 -13.03
N SER A 25 2.11 -0.36 -14.26
CA SER A 25 1.82 -1.12 -15.47
C SER A 25 2.61 -2.44 -15.52
N ALA A 26 3.90 -2.42 -15.18
CA ALA A 26 4.73 -3.63 -15.13
C ALA A 26 4.21 -4.63 -14.06
N ILE A 27 3.83 -4.14 -12.89
CA ILE A 27 3.26 -4.99 -11.82
C ILE A 27 1.91 -5.57 -12.25
N ALA A 28 1.04 -4.80 -12.91
CA ALA A 28 -0.24 -5.28 -13.41
C ALA A 28 -0.05 -6.41 -14.44
N GLN A 29 0.95 -6.31 -15.33
CA GLN A 29 1.30 -7.36 -16.28
C GLN A 29 1.78 -8.63 -15.56
N GLN A 30 2.62 -8.50 -14.54
CA GLN A 30 3.10 -9.62 -13.75
C GLN A 30 1.93 -10.32 -13.03
N ILE A 31 1.06 -9.57 -12.36
CA ILE A 31 -0.14 -10.11 -11.69
C ILE A 31 -1.07 -10.80 -12.72
N THR A 32 -1.29 -10.19 -13.88
CA THR A 32 -2.10 -10.78 -14.94
C THR A 32 -1.55 -12.14 -15.37
N LYS A 33 -0.25 -12.24 -15.59
CA LYS A 33 0.40 -13.52 -15.96
C LYS A 33 0.19 -14.61 -14.90
N GLU A 34 0.23 -14.24 -13.61
CA GLU A 34 0.15 -15.19 -12.50
C GLU A 34 -1.29 -15.57 -12.12
N TYR A 35 -2.27 -14.65 -12.32
CA TYR A 35 -3.60 -14.74 -11.70
C TYR A 35 -4.79 -14.74 -12.65
N LYS A 36 -4.63 -14.55 -13.96
CA LYS A 36 -5.74 -14.41 -14.92
C LYS A 36 -6.82 -15.53 -14.87
N ASN A 37 -6.48 -16.72 -14.35
CA ASN A 37 -7.39 -17.86 -14.24
C ASN A 37 -7.74 -18.21 -12.78
N LYS A 38 -7.43 -17.34 -11.81
CA LYS A 38 -7.55 -17.64 -10.38
C LYS A 38 -8.60 -16.78 -9.66
N ASN A 39 -9.22 -15.81 -10.34
CA ASN A 39 -10.18 -14.88 -9.77
C ASN A 39 -9.76 -14.34 -8.38
N PRO A 40 -8.61 -13.64 -8.26
CA PRO A 40 -8.14 -13.15 -6.99
C PRO A 40 -9.04 -12.05 -6.44
N LEU A 41 -9.07 -11.92 -5.12
CA LEU A 41 -9.59 -10.76 -4.41
C LEU A 41 -8.43 -9.79 -4.13
N PHE A 42 -8.50 -8.59 -4.69
CA PHE A 42 -7.64 -7.49 -4.32
C PHE A 42 -8.16 -6.83 -3.05
N LEU A 43 -7.30 -6.67 -2.05
CA LEU A 43 -7.63 -6.09 -0.76
C LEU A 43 -6.78 -4.83 -0.54
N ALA A 44 -7.35 -3.65 -0.78
CA ALA A 44 -6.65 -2.39 -0.62
C ALA A 44 -6.74 -1.84 0.79
N VAL A 45 -5.62 -1.42 1.36
CA VAL A 45 -5.55 -0.86 2.72
C VAL A 45 -5.72 0.65 2.66
N LEU A 46 -6.81 1.14 3.20
CA LEU A 46 -7.17 2.56 3.21
C LEU A 46 -6.51 3.30 4.40
N ASN A 47 -6.22 4.61 4.25
CA ASN A 47 -6.60 5.45 3.10
C ASN A 47 -5.52 5.48 2.00
N GLY A 48 -4.25 5.32 2.30
CA GLY A 48 -3.14 5.65 1.41
C GLY A 48 -3.13 4.89 0.09
N ALA A 49 -3.53 3.61 0.09
CA ALA A 49 -3.50 2.76 -1.10
C ALA A 49 -4.60 3.05 -2.15
N PHE A 50 -5.52 4.02 -1.94
CA PHE A 50 -6.69 4.17 -2.81
C PHE A 50 -6.34 4.53 -4.25
N ILE A 51 -5.33 5.39 -4.49
CA ILE A 51 -4.91 5.77 -5.84
C ILE A 51 -4.21 4.58 -6.51
N LEU A 52 -3.26 3.96 -5.81
CA LEU A 52 -2.57 2.78 -6.32
C LEU A 52 -3.56 1.65 -6.67
N ALA A 53 -4.54 1.41 -5.80
CA ALA A 53 -5.57 0.39 -6.03
C ALA A 53 -6.39 0.69 -7.28
N ALA A 54 -6.82 1.94 -7.47
CA ALA A 54 -7.59 2.36 -8.64
C ALA A 54 -6.78 2.23 -9.93
N ASP A 55 -5.55 2.72 -9.94
CA ASP A 55 -4.70 2.70 -11.13
C ASP A 55 -4.26 1.28 -11.49
N LEU A 56 -3.93 0.45 -10.52
CA LEU A 56 -3.60 -0.95 -10.73
C LEU A 56 -4.82 -1.72 -11.27
N PHE A 57 -5.98 -1.60 -10.59
CA PHE A 57 -7.17 -2.39 -10.91
C PHE A 57 -7.70 -2.09 -12.31
N ARG A 58 -7.59 -0.84 -12.77
CA ARG A 58 -7.92 -0.45 -14.15
C ARG A 58 -7.02 -1.08 -15.22
N LYS A 59 -5.83 -1.57 -14.85
CA LYS A 59 -4.90 -2.27 -15.74
C LYS A 59 -5.07 -3.79 -15.69
N ILE A 60 -5.86 -4.32 -14.77
CA ILE A 60 -6.22 -5.74 -14.69
C ILE A 60 -7.31 -6.03 -15.73
N ASN A 61 -7.06 -6.99 -16.61
CA ASN A 61 -7.94 -7.30 -17.76
C ASN A 61 -8.57 -8.71 -17.67
N PHE A 62 -8.71 -9.25 -16.47
CA PHE A 62 -9.36 -10.53 -16.19
C PHE A 62 -10.37 -10.38 -15.04
N GLN A 63 -11.24 -11.39 -14.86
CA GLN A 63 -12.23 -11.37 -13.78
C GLN A 63 -11.53 -11.37 -12.43
N SER A 64 -11.85 -10.36 -11.62
CA SER A 64 -11.28 -10.14 -10.30
C SER A 64 -12.21 -9.25 -9.47
N GLU A 65 -12.07 -9.31 -8.17
CA GLU A 65 -12.84 -8.52 -7.22
C GLU A 65 -11.89 -7.60 -6.45
N ILE A 66 -12.41 -6.46 -5.98
CA ILE A 66 -11.68 -5.56 -5.10
C ILE A 66 -12.49 -5.25 -3.86
N SER A 67 -11.85 -5.26 -2.72
CA SER A 67 -12.41 -4.86 -1.44
C SER A 67 -11.41 -3.96 -0.70
N PHE A 68 -11.88 -3.35 0.39
CA PHE A 68 -11.11 -2.38 1.15
C PHE A 68 -11.11 -2.74 2.63
N ALA A 69 -9.95 -2.58 3.25
CA ALA A 69 -9.79 -2.63 4.69
C ALA A 69 -9.26 -1.28 5.18
N LYS A 70 -9.71 -0.83 6.34
CA LYS A 70 -9.16 0.36 6.98
C LYS A 70 -8.64 0.00 8.36
N ILE A 71 -7.37 0.29 8.58
CA ILE A 71 -6.71 0.15 9.87
C ILE A 71 -6.25 1.53 10.35
N SER A 72 -6.26 1.75 11.65
CA SER A 72 -5.63 2.93 12.26
C SER A 72 -4.66 2.46 13.34
N SER A 73 -3.47 3.04 13.34
CA SER A 73 -2.56 2.94 14.47
C SER A 73 -2.93 4.03 15.46
N TYR A 74 -3.22 3.65 16.71
CA TYR A 74 -3.35 4.62 17.80
C TYR A 74 -1.96 4.84 18.40
N SER A 75 -1.44 6.05 18.29
CA SER A 75 -0.31 6.52 19.09
C SER A 75 -0.83 6.89 20.49
N GLY A 76 -1.05 5.88 21.32
CA GLY A 76 -1.29 6.10 22.74
C GLY A 76 0.03 6.04 23.50
N THR A 77 0.09 6.70 24.65
CA THR A 77 1.25 6.75 25.58
C THR A 77 1.64 5.41 26.23
N SER A 78 1.06 4.29 25.78
CA SER A 78 1.41 2.93 26.22
C SER A 78 2.17 2.19 25.12
N THR A 79 3.20 1.45 25.52
CA THR A 79 4.16 0.70 24.71
C THR A 79 3.60 -0.41 23.80
N THR A 80 2.30 -0.55 23.66
CA THR A 80 1.61 -1.42 22.71
C THR A 80 0.91 -0.57 21.68
N GLU A 81 1.44 -0.52 20.44
CA GLU A 81 0.75 0.03 19.29
C GLU A 81 -0.53 -0.80 19.05
N ASN A 82 -1.66 -0.34 19.61
CA ASN A 82 -2.95 -0.98 19.38
C ASN A 82 -3.45 -0.60 17.97
N ILE A 83 -3.30 -1.51 17.03
CA ILE A 83 -3.86 -1.37 15.69
C ILE A 83 -5.34 -1.73 15.75
N LYS A 84 -6.20 -0.75 15.49
CA LYS A 84 -7.66 -0.94 15.43
C LYS A 84 -8.10 -1.07 13.98
N GLN A 85 -8.78 -2.16 13.68
CA GLN A 85 -9.46 -2.33 12.40
C GLN A 85 -10.76 -1.50 12.43
N LEU A 86 -10.86 -0.49 11.55
CA LEU A 86 -12.02 0.40 11.46
C LEU A 86 -13.04 -0.10 10.43
N ILE A 87 -12.56 -0.70 9.34
CA ILE A 87 -13.38 -1.34 8.30
C ILE A 87 -12.81 -2.75 8.14
N GLY A 88 -13.66 -3.74 8.33
CA GLY A 88 -13.30 -5.16 8.18
C GLY A 88 -13.47 -5.66 6.76
N PHE A 89 -13.09 -6.91 6.56
CA PHE A 89 -13.34 -7.62 5.31
C PHE A 89 -14.83 -7.96 5.23
N SER A 90 -15.51 -7.49 4.19
CA SER A 90 -16.91 -7.78 3.93
C SER A 90 -17.08 -9.06 3.11
N GLU A 91 -16.05 -9.45 2.36
CA GLU A 91 -16.07 -10.59 1.47
C GLU A 91 -15.51 -11.85 2.15
N ALA A 92 -16.00 -13.01 1.68
CA ALA A 92 -15.44 -14.28 2.11
C ALA A 92 -14.02 -14.45 1.57
N ILE A 93 -13.06 -14.66 2.46
CA ILE A 93 -11.63 -14.83 2.14
C ILE A 93 -11.25 -16.31 2.04
N ALA A 94 -11.97 -17.18 2.75
CA ALA A 94 -11.64 -18.60 2.83
C ALA A 94 -11.54 -19.25 1.44
N GLY A 95 -10.42 -19.92 1.20
CA GLY A 95 -10.16 -20.62 -0.07
C GLY A 95 -9.85 -19.73 -1.26
N ARG A 96 -9.78 -18.40 -1.10
CA ARG A 96 -9.49 -17.45 -2.18
C ARG A 96 -8.02 -17.06 -2.26
N HIS A 97 -7.58 -16.67 -3.45
CA HIS A 97 -6.30 -16.00 -3.65
C HIS A 97 -6.45 -14.52 -3.31
N ILE A 98 -5.65 -14.00 -2.40
CA ILE A 98 -5.70 -12.62 -1.93
C ILE A 98 -4.45 -11.87 -2.38
N ILE A 99 -4.63 -10.66 -2.93
CA ILE A 99 -3.56 -9.72 -3.24
C ILE A 99 -3.81 -8.45 -2.41
N ILE A 100 -3.01 -8.26 -1.36
CA ILE A 100 -3.09 -7.07 -0.51
C ILE A 100 -2.37 -5.93 -1.22
N ILE A 101 -3.01 -4.75 -1.28
CA ILE A 101 -2.44 -3.54 -1.86
C ILE A 101 -2.19 -2.52 -0.74
N GLU A 102 -0.93 -2.08 -0.62
CA GLU A 102 -0.48 -1.09 0.35
C GLU A 102 0.25 0.06 -0.34
N ASP A 103 0.11 1.27 0.15
CA ASP A 103 0.85 2.42 -0.35
C ASP A 103 2.32 2.37 0.07
N ILE A 104 2.59 2.12 1.35
CA ILE A 104 3.94 2.06 1.90
C ILE A 104 4.08 1.02 3.00
N ILE A 105 5.13 0.22 2.94
CA ILE A 105 5.59 -0.59 4.06
C ILE A 105 6.81 0.09 4.66
N ASP A 106 6.61 0.75 5.80
CA ASP A 106 7.67 1.43 6.58
C ASP A 106 8.17 0.49 7.69
N THR A 107 7.54 0.50 8.86
CA THR A 107 7.94 -0.38 9.98
C THR A 107 7.48 -1.84 9.80
N GLY A 108 6.52 -2.08 8.93
CA GLY A 108 5.91 -3.38 8.69
C GLY A 108 4.83 -3.81 9.69
N LEU A 109 4.66 -3.10 10.81
CA LEU A 109 3.73 -3.50 11.88
C LEU A 109 2.27 -3.55 11.41
N SER A 110 1.83 -2.54 10.66
CA SER A 110 0.47 -2.49 10.09
C SER A 110 0.23 -3.67 9.15
N MET A 111 1.17 -3.94 8.25
CA MET A 111 1.07 -5.05 7.31
C MET A 111 1.09 -6.42 8.02
N GLN A 112 1.92 -6.59 9.05
CA GLN A 112 1.92 -7.80 9.87
C GLN A 112 0.54 -8.05 10.49
N HIS A 113 -0.13 -6.99 10.98
CA HIS A 113 -1.47 -7.09 11.53
C HIS A 113 -2.47 -7.54 10.45
N VAL A 114 -2.47 -6.90 9.27
CA VAL A 114 -3.35 -7.26 8.14
C VAL A 114 -3.14 -8.72 7.74
N LEU A 115 -1.90 -9.13 7.54
CA LEU A 115 -1.55 -10.52 7.18
C LEU A 115 -2.08 -11.51 8.21
N LYS A 116 -1.91 -11.22 9.51
CA LYS A 116 -2.43 -12.08 10.59
C LYS A 116 -3.97 -12.22 10.53
N GLN A 117 -4.70 -11.14 10.22
CA GLN A 117 -6.17 -11.19 10.12
C GLN A 117 -6.62 -11.95 8.86
N VAL A 118 -5.96 -11.74 7.73
CA VAL A 118 -6.25 -12.45 6.47
C VAL A 118 -5.99 -13.95 6.62
N HIS A 119 -4.82 -14.34 7.17
CA HIS A 119 -4.47 -15.75 7.35
C HIS A 119 -5.40 -16.51 8.31
N LYS A 120 -5.99 -15.86 9.31
CA LYS A 120 -6.99 -16.46 10.19
C LYS A 120 -8.24 -16.95 9.45
N GLN A 121 -8.50 -16.44 8.25
CA GLN A 121 -9.66 -16.80 7.43
C GLN A 121 -9.35 -17.88 6.39
N ASN A 122 -8.21 -18.56 6.48
CA ASN A 122 -7.80 -19.68 5.63
C ASN A 122 -7.85 -19.36 4.11
N PRO A 123 -7.16 -18.33 3.61
CA PRO A 123 -7.07 -18.07 2.17
C PRO A 123 -6.29 -19.18 1.46
N ALA A 124 -6.52 -19.36 0.15
CA ALA A 124 -5.72 -20.27 -0.69
C ALA A 124 -4.29 -19.77 -0.86
N SER A 125 -4.11 -18.46 -0.99
CA SER A 125 -2.80 -17.80 -0.98
C SER A 125 -2.95 -16.33 -0.62
N VAL A 126 -1.86 -15.73 -0.12
CA VAL A 126 -1.77 -14.29 0.15
C VAL A 126 -0.50 -13.77 -0.50
N LYS A 127 -0.62 -12.67 -1.26
CA LYS A 127 0.47 -11.91 -1.81
C LYS A 127 0.35 -10.45 -1.38
N VAL A 128 1.48 -9.78 -1.20
CA VAL A 128 1.56 -8.38 -0.80
C VAL A 128 2.17 -7.56 -1.92
N LEU A 129 1.43 -6.54 -2.34
CA LEU A 129 1.90 -5.49 -3.24
C LEU A 129 2.04 -4.21 -2.44
N THR A 130 3.18 -3.55 -2.54
CA THR A 130 3.37 -2.20 -1.99
C THR A 130 4.00 -1.29 -3.03
N LEU A 131 3.57 -0.02 -3.05
CA LEU A 131 4.21 0.97 -3.93
C LEU A 131 5.59 1.34 -3.40
N LEU A 132 5.67 1.66 -2.11
CA LEU A 132 6.93 2.02 -1.45
C LEU A 132 7.31 1.00 -0.39
N TYR A 133 8.58 0.64 -0.37
CA TYR A 133 9.14 -0.28 0.60
C TYR A 133 10.41 0.30 1.24
N LYS A 134 10.44 0.34 2.57
CA LYS A 134 11.59 0.82 3.35
C LYS A 134 12.25 -0.32 4.12
N PRO A 135 13.08 -1.15 3.49
CA PRO A 135 13.66 -2.32 4.15
C PRO A 135 14.50 -1.99 5.38
N LYS A 136 15.12 -0.78 5.41
CA LYS A 136 15.93 -0.31 6.55
C LYS A 136 15.11 0.18 7.75
N SER A 137 13.81 0.43 7.58
CA SER A 137 12.91 0.89 8.66
C SER A 137 12.17 -0.24 9.36
N LEU A 138 12.26 -1.46 8.85
CA LEU A 138 11.47 -2.59 9.33
C LEU A 138 11.75 -2.91 10.79
N LYS A 139 10.69 -3.04 11.58
CA LYS A 139 10.70 -3.58 12.95
C LYS A 139 10.30 -5.06 13.00
N VAL A 140 9.74 -5.59 11.90
CA VAL A 140 9.30 -6.97 11.76
C VAL A 140 9.72 -7.51 10.40
N THR A 141 9.92 -8.81 10.27
CA THR A 141 10.29 -9.42 8.98
C THR A 141 9.08 -9.50 8.06
N ILE A 142 9.08 -8.69 7.01
CA ILE A 142 8.10 -8.71 5.93
C ILE A 142 8.85 -8.53 4.61
N VAL A 143 8.58 -9.42 3.66
CA VAL A 143 9.08 -9.32 2.30
C VAL A 143 7.87 -9.26 1.38
N PRO A 144 7.56 -8.10 0.78
CA PRO A 144 6.49 -7.99 -0.19
C PRO A 144 6.77 -8.80 -1.45
N ASP A 145 5.73 -9.31 -2.10
CA ASP A 145 5.85 -10.09 -3.34
C ASP A 145 6.02 -9.18 -4.57
N TYR A 146 5.37 -8.02 -4.53
CA TYR A 146 5.46 -7.00 -5.58
C TYR A 146 5.84 -5.67 -4.95
N VAL A 147 6.96 -5.10 -5.38
CA VAL A 147 7.47 -3.83 -4.86
C VAL A 147 7.51 -2.82 -6.00
N GLY A 148 6.90 -1.67 -5.79
CA GLY A 148 7.04 -0.54 -6.69
C GLY A 148 8.47 0.01 -6.64
N PHE A 149 8.83 0.60 -5.52
CA PHE A 149 10.14 1.22 -5.31
C PHE A 149 10.65 0.92 -3.90
N GLU A 150 11.89 0.48 -3.79
CA GLU A 150 12.62 0.50 -2.51
C GLU A 150 13.17 1.90 -2.29
N ILE A 151 12.96 2.45 -1.10
CA ILE A 151 13.40 3.78 -0.73
C ILE A 151 14.11 3.80 0.62
N GLU A 152 14.98 4.79 0.82
CA GLU A 152 15.59 5.08 2.12
C GLU A 152 14.54 5.58 3.13
N PRO A 153 14.85 5.58 4.44
CA PRO A 153 13.96 6.07 5.49
C PRO A 153 13.75 7.59 5.40
N LYS A 154 12.98 8.03 4.41
CA LYS A 154 12.56 9.43 4.23
C LYS A 154 11.08 9.58 4.48
N PHE A 155 10.66 10.74 4.99
CA PHE A 155 9.24 11.07 5.05
C PHE A 155 8.78 11.48 3.64
N VAL A 156 7.69 10.87 3.17
CA VAL A 156 7.19 11.05 1.80
C VAL A 156 5.68 11.30 1.79
N LEU A 157 5.19 12.05 0.80
CA LEU A 157 3.77 12.27 0.55
C LEU A 157 3.49 12.31 -0.96
N GLY A 158 2.22 12.29 -1.32
CA GLY A 158 1.77 12.24 -2.72
C GLY A 158 1.32 10.86 -3.16
N TYR A 159 0.58 10.80 -4.24
CA TYR A 159 0.04 9.58 -4.82
C TYR A 159 -0.69 8.68 -3.79
N GLY A 160 -1.56 9.29 -2.98
CA GLY A 160 -2.30 8.61 -1.92
C GLY A 160 -1.74 8.81 -0.52
N LEU A 161 -0.44 9.00 -0.37
CA LEU A 161 0.23 9.29 0.90
C LEU A 161 -0.04 10.72 1.37
N ASP A 162 -0.12 10.94 2.68
CA ASP A 162 -0.43 12.24 3.26
C ASP A 162 0.54 12.67 4.38
N TYR A 163 0.46 13.96 4.65
CA TYR A 163 0.92 14.57 5.90
C TYR A 163 -0.26 15.31 6.52
N ASP A 164 -0.75 14.81 7.66
CA ASP A 164 -1.90 15.33 8.39
C ASP A 164 -3.13 15.62 7.48
N GLY A 165 -3.48 14.66 6.62
CA GLY A 165 -4.63 14.71 5.74
C GLY A 165 -4.41 15.41 4.39
N LEU A 166 -3.29 16.10 4.18
CA LEU A 166 -2.98 16.81 2.93
C LEU A 166 -1.93 16.07 2.10
N GLY A 167 -1.92 16.34 0.79
CA GLY A 167 -0.93 15.82 -0.15
C GLY A 167 -1.34 14.59 -0.94
N ARG A 168 -2.38 13.85 -0.55
CA ARG A 168 -2.81 12.61 -1.24
C ARG A 168 -3.13 12.79 -2.72
N ASN A 169 -3.59 13.97 -3.11
CA ASN A 169 -3.99 14.31 -4.48
C ASN A 169 -2.83 14.67 -5.41
N LEU A 170 -1.62 14.79 -4.88
CA LEU A 170 -0.45 15.07 -5.71
C LEU A 170 -0.13 13.87 -6.60
N PRO A 171 0.16 14.09 -7.91
CA PRO A 171 0.41 12.98 -8.83
C PRO A 171 1.78 12.32 -8.64
N ASP A 172 2.78 13.11 -8.23
CA ASP A 172 4.13 12.65 -7.92
C ASP A 172 4.25 12.25 -6.45
N ILE A 173 5.30 11.49 -6.11
CA ILE A 173 5.74 11.35 -4.73
C ILE A 173 6.82 12.38 -4.46
N TYR A 174 6.69 13.05 -3.34
CA TYR A 174 7.60 14.07 -2.83
C TYR A 174 8.27 13.56 -1.54
N ALA A 175 9.53 13.91 -1.34
CA ALA A 175 10.27 13.63 -0.12
C ALA A 175 10.52 14.90 0.68
N GLU A 176 10.49 14.79 2.00
CA GLU A 176 10.82 15.90 2.90
C GLU A 176 12.26 16.37 2.67
N VAL A 177 12.41 17.69 2.65
CA VAL A 177 13.72 18.37 2.59
C VAL A 177 14.14 18.68 4.02
N GLU A 178 15.37 18.28 4.38
CA GLU A 178 15.99 18.60 5.68
C GLU A 178 16.29 20.09 5.85
#